data_b42d169093b2ae41b9d6543ac8f1ec44
#
_entry.id   b42d169093b2ae41b9d6543ac8f1ec44
#
_cell.length_a   1.000
_cell.length_b   1.000
_cell.length_c   1.000
_cell.angle_alpha   90.00
_cell.angle_beta   90.00
_cell.angle_gamma   90.00
#
_symmetry.space_group_name_H-M   'P 1'
#
loop_
_entity.id
_entity.type
_entity.pdbx_description
1 polymer ?
#
loop_
_entity_poly.entity_id
_entity_poly.type
_entity_poly.pdbx_seq_one_letter_code
_entity_poly.pdbx_strand_id
1 'polypeptide(L)'
;SVKSTSVKSTSRNISHNSSMNASEKKAIAGLGGIFALRMLGLFMIVPVFAVYGTQYAHATPFLIGLAIGIYGLGQAIFQIPMSFLADKYPRKPIIIAGLLVFALGGAICALSTDIYMVILGRLIAGSGAVSAVVMALLADVTREEHRTKAMATMGLTIAMSVMVAFGLGPILTHVLDISGLFWVTVASAIFAIGLLWIVPTPNRVLKHNLNNHSVKAQFADVLKIADINRLHLAIFALHLSMTAMFTLLPHQFHDVLGLTVAQQGFVYLPLLLLGFIIAVPLIIIAEKKRQMRAVFLASLATLVAGLVFLALASQTIVGLIVGLAVYYIGFNSLEATIPSWISKRAPVANKATAMGINSSAQFLGAFVGGAMGGILLTKPMWLSWTVLAIVTVIALLFILPIAAPPYLTSLTITLPTGIDTTAWSQQILAIDGVDEIVMMPKENIAYLKLDKEKLTDDTRQHLSHLTGQTLAI
;
A
#
# COMPACT_ATOMS: atom_id res chain seq x y z
N SER A 1 63.87 8.18 32.29
CA SER A 1 62.84 9.08 31.72
C SER A 1 62.14 8.41 30.55
N VAL A 2 60.99 7.85 30.86
CA VAL A 2 60.12 7.25 29.83
C VAL A 2 59.06 8.32 29.47
N LYS A 3 59.09 8.79 28.23
CA LYS A 3 58.07 9.68 27.71
C LYS A 3 56.79 8.89 27.40
N SER A 4 55.73 9.15 28.13
CA SER A 4 54.38 8.71 27.82
C SER A 4 53.83 9.50 26.62
N THR A 5 53.68 8.85 25.49
CA THR A 5 52.95 9.37 24.36
C THR A 5 51.46 9.15 24.60
N SER A 6 50.75 10.23 24.90
CA SER A 6 49.30 10.28 24.99
C SER A 6 48.74 10.12 23.57
N VAL A 7 48.09 9.01 23.31
CA VAL A 7 47.27 8.83 22.12
C VAL A 7 45.97 9.62 22.33
N LYS A 8 45.84 10.76 21.70
CA LYS A 8 44.58 11.48 21.61
C LYS A 8 43.65 10.64 20.77
N SER A 9 42.67 10.02 21.41
CA SER A 9 41.51 9.47 20.74
C SER A 9 40.71 10.63 20.11
N THR A 10 40.86 10.83 18.82
CA THR A 10 39.96 11.65 18.05
C THR A 10 38.61 10.92 17.97
N SER A 11 37.74 11.17 18.94
CA SER A 11 36.31 10.92 18.79
C SER A 11 35.82 11.80 17.63
N ARG A 12 35.77 11.25 16.44
CA ARG A 12 34.97 11.85 15.36
C ARG A 12 33.53 11.83 15.85
N ASN A 13 33.08 12.97 16.33
CA ASN A 13 31.65 13.27 16.40
C ASN A 13 31.12 13.13 14.96
N ILE A 14 30.59 11.95 14.64
CA ILE A 14 29.72 11.79 13.50
C ILE A 14 28.45 12.51 13.92
N SER A 15 28.39 13.80 13.63
CA SER A 15 27.13 14.51 13.63
C SER A 15 26.26 13.78 12.60
N HIS A 16 25.35 12.93 13.08
CA HIS A 16 24.30 12.39 12.26
C HIS A 16 23.53 13.57 11.69
N ASN A 17 23.82 13.92 10.44
CA ASN A 17 23.08 14.90 9.71
C ASN A 17 21.69 14.26 9.48
N SER A 18 20.74 14.56 10.38
CA SER A 18 19.40 13.97 10.43
C SER A 18 18.51 14.41 9.26
N SER A 19 19.04 15.20 8.34
CA SER A 19 18.31 15.68 7.16
C SER A 19 18.59 14.83 5.92
N MET A 20 17.57 14.67 5.10
CA MET A 20 17.70 14.03 3.79
C MET A 20 18.61 14.84 2.88
N ASN A 21 19.50 14.18 2.13
CA ASN A 21 20.32 14.83 1.13
C ASN A 21 19.54 15.14 -0.16
N ALA A 22 20.15 15.88 -1.08
CA ALA A 22 19.52 16.26 -2.35
C ALA A 22 19.17 15.05 -3.22
N SER A 23 19.99 14.01 -3.20
CA SER A 23 19.77 12.76 -3.96
C SER A 23 18.54 12.02 -3.46
N GLU A 24 18.36 11.90 -2.15
CA GLU A 24 17.19 11.26 -1.53
C GLU A 24 15.91 12.05 -1.81
N LYS A 25 15.97 13.38 -1.75
CA LYS A 25 14.82 14.25 -2.09
C LYS A 25 14.42 14.11 -3.56
N LYS A 26 15.38 14.03 -4.48
CA LYS A 26 15.10 13.77 -5.90
C LYS A 26 14.49 12.40 -6.12
N ALA A 27 14.97 11.38 -5.41
CA ALA A 27 14.42 10.03 -5.48
C ALA A 27 12.95 10.02 -5.03
N ILE A 28 12.62 10.63 -3.91
CA ILE A 28 11.26 10.72 -3.39
C ILE A 28 10.37 11.51 -4.36
N ALA A 29 10.83 12.64 -4.86
CA ALA A 29 10.07 13.44 -5.81
C ALA A 29 9.82 12.70 -7.13
N GLY A 30 10.84 12.07 -7.71
CA GLY A 30 10.74 11.32 -8.96
C GLY A 30 9.87 10.09 -8.83
N LEU A 31 10.14 9.25 -7.85
CA LEU A 31 9.39 8.01 -7.63
C LEU A 31 7.97 8.27 -7.13
N GLY A 32 7.79 9.27 -6.29
CA GLY A 32 6.46 9.75 -5.87
C GLY A 32 5.64 10.26 -7.04
N GLY A 33 6.27 11.03 -7.95
CA GLY A 33 5.65 11.48 -9.18
C GLY A 33 5.23 10.33 -10.11
N ILE A 34 6.07 9.31 -10.26
CA ILE A 34 5.75 8.10 -11.04
C ILE A 34 4.54 7.38 -10.44
N PHE A 35 4.52 7.17 -9.13
CA PHE A 35 3.38 6.58 -8.46
C PHE A 35 2.11 7.40 -8.61
N ALA A 36 2.20 8.71 -8.39
CA ALA A 36 1.06 9.61 -8.51
C ALA A 36 0.44 9.56 -9.91
N LEU A 37 1.25 9.65 -10.94
CA LEU A 37 0.80 9.61 -12.34
C LEU A 37 0.17 8.25 -12.69
N ARG A 38 0.76 7.17 -12.23
CA ARG A 38 0.21 5.83 -12.45
C ARG A 38 -1.13 5.65 -11.73
N MET A 39 -1.23 6.08 -10.48
CA MET A 39 -2.48 6.01 -9.72
C MET A 39 -3.57 6.89 -10.33
N LEU A 40 -3.24 8.10 -10.78
CA LEU A 40 -4.16 8.95 -11.53
C LEU A 40 -4.69 8.24 -12.76
N GLY A 41 -3.82 7.72 -13.61
CA GLY A 41 -4.18 7.04 -14.83
C GLY A 41 -5.06 5.80 -14.59
N LEU A 42 -4.79 5.06 -13.52
CA LEU A 42 -5.50 3.84 -13.20
C LEU A 42 -6.88 4.10 -12.58
N PHE A 43 -6.97 5.06 -11.67
CA PHE A 43 -8.17 5.27 -10.85
C PHE A 43 -9.13 6.36 -11.35
N MET A 44 -8.72 7.24 -12.28
CA MET A 44 -9.65 8.23 -12.86
C MET A 44 -10.82 7.60 -13.59
N ILE A 45 -10.64 6.43 -14.16
CA ILE A 45 -11.67 5.70 -14.92
C ILE A 45 -12.73 5.08 -13.99
N VAL A 46 -12.33 4.67 -12.78
CA VAL A 46 -13.18 3.88 -11.88
C VAL A 46 -14.52 4.57 -11.57
N PRO A 47 -14.58 5.87 -11.18
CA PRO A 47 -15.83 6.49 -10.83
C PRO A 47 -16.71 6.87 -12.03
N VAL A 48 -16.24 6.73 -13.24
CA VAL A 48 -16.98 7.16 -14.45
C VAL A 48 -17.38 6.00 -15.35
N PHE A 49 -16.67 4.89 -15.30
CA PHE A 49 -16.84 3.81 -16.27
C PHE A 49 -18.18 3.10 -16.13
N ALA A 50 -18.76 3.05 -14.95
CA ALA A 50 -20.09 2.47 -14.74
C ALA A 50 -21.17 3.11 -15.62
N VAL A 51 -21.07 4.40 -15.89
CA VAL A 51 -22.01 5.14 -16.74
C VAL A 51 -21.55 5.13 -18.19
N TYR A 52 -20.30 5.52 -18.46
CA TYR A 52 -19.79 5.63 -19.84
C TYR A 52 -19.51 4.29 -20.51
N GLY A 53 -19.35 3.22 -19.75
CA GLY A 53 -19.16 1.88 -20.27
C GLY A 53 -20.34 1.36 -21.12
N THR A 54 -21.54 1.91 -20.94
CA THR A 54 -22.73 1.56 -21.72
C THR A 54 -22.61 1.94 -23.20
N GLN A 55 -21.69 2.82 -23.57
CA GLN A 55 -21.44 3.24 -24.95
C GLN A 55 -20.75 2.18 -25.81
N TYR A 56 -20.05 1.24 -25.18
CA TYR A 56 -19.30 0.22 -25.90
C TYR A 56 -20.22 -0.85 -26.47
N ALA A 57 -19.86 -1.36 -27.65
CA ALA A 57 -20.53 -2.51 -28.23
C ALA A 57 -20.45 -3.71 -27.29
N HIS A 58 -21.50 -4.50 -27.23
CA HIS A 58 -21.66 -5.69 -26.39
C HIS A 58 -21.58 -5.43 -24.88
N ALA A 59 -21.69 -4.18 -24.43
CA ALA A 59 -21.65 -3.85 -23.02
C ALA A 59 -22.87 -4.42 -22.29
N THR A 60 -22.59 -5.12 -21.20
CA THR A 60 -23.59 -5.56 -20.22
C THR A 60 -23.19 -5.05 -18.84
N PRO A 61 -24.10 -4.97 -17.86
CA PRO A 61 -23.73 -4.54 -16.51
C PRO A 61 -22.57 -5.37 -15.91
N PHE A 62 -22.57 -6.69 -16.10
CA PHE A 62 -21.49 -7.55 -15.64
C PHE A 62 -20.15 -7.23 -16.34
N LEU A 63 -20.14 -7.07 -17.65
CA LEU A 63 -18.93 -6.76 -18.42
C LEU A 63 -18.38 -5.37 -18.08
N ILE A 64 -19.24 -4.40 -17.80
CA ILE A 64 -18.83 -3.07 -17.33
C ILE A 64 -18.13 -3.18 -15.97
N GLY A 65 -18.71 -3.90 -15.02
CA GLY A 65 -18.10 -4.15 -13.71
C GLY A 65 -16.78 -4.92 -13.83
N LEU A 66 -16.73 -5.92 -14.71
CA LEU A 66 -15.52 -6.66 -15.01
C LEU A 66 -14.42 -5.74 -15.58
N ALA A 67 -14.76 -4.84 -16.50
CA ALA A 67 -13.82 -3.87 -17.06
C ALA A 67 -13.26 -2.93 -15.98
N ILE A 68 -14.07 -2.54 -15.00
CA ILE A 68 -13.62 -1.70 -13.88
C ILE A 68 -12.57 -2.44 -13.03
N GLY A 69 -12.79 -3.71 -12.71
CA GLY A 69 -11.97 -4.46 -11.77
C GLY A 69 -10.84 -5.29 -12.39
N ILE A 70 -10.88 -5.58 -13.70
CA ILE A 70 -9.97 -6.56 -14.34
C ILE A 70 -8.50 -6.15 -14.29
N TYR A 71 -8.18 -4.85 -14.21
CA TYR A 71 -6.80 -4.39 -14.00
C TYR A 71 -6.20 -5.00 -12.72
N GLY A 72 -7.05 -5.19 -11.69
CA GLY A 72 -6.66 -5.81 -10.43
C GLY A 72 -6.21 -7.25 -10.59
N LEU A 73 -6.83 -8.01 -11.48
CA LEU A 73 -6.40 -9.38 -11.80
C LEU A 73 -5.01 -9.38 -12.43
N GLY A 74 -4.77 -8.52 -13.42
CA GLY A 74 -3.46 -8.37 -14.04
C GLY A 74 -2.40 -7.95 -13.02
N GLN A 75 -2.70 -6.98 -12.19
CA GLN A 75 -1.82 -6.51 -11.12
C GLN A 75 -1.50 -7.63 -10.11
N ALA A 76 -2.49 -8.37 -9.66
CA ALA A 76 -2.32 -9.46 -8.70
C ALA A 76 -1.44 -10.59 -9.25
N ILE A 77 -1.62 -10.95 -10.52
CA ILE A 77 -0.86 -12.03 -11.17
C ILE A 77 0.58 -11.61 -11.43
N PHE A 78 0.81 -10.41 -11.97
CA PHE A 78 2.12 -10.00 -12.48
C PHE A 78 2.99 -9.27 -11.46
N GLN A 79 2.46 -8.87 -10.31
CA GLN A 79 3.23 -8.14 -9.29
C GLN A 79 4.43 -8.94 -8.77
N ILE A 80 4.25 -10.22 -8.51
CA ILE A 80 5.31 -11.09 -8.00
C ILE A 80 6.36 -11.38 -9.07
N PRO A 81 6.01 -11.82 -10.30
CA PRO A 81 6.98 -11.96 -11.38
C PRO A 81 7.79 -10.70 -11.68
N MET A 82 7.16 -9.53 -11.66
CA MET A 82 7.86 -8.25 -11.86
C MET A 82 8.85 -7.94 -10.75
N SER A 83 8.50 -8.23 -9.50
CA SER A 83 9.41 -8.09 -8.37
C SER A 83 10.62 -9.01 -8.49
N PHE A 84 10.42 -10.23 -8.95
CA PHE A 84 11.51 -11.17 -9.23
C PHE A 84 12.45 -10.67 -10.30
N LEU A 85 11.93 -10.21 -11.41
CA LEU A 85 12.73 -9.64 -12.48
C LEU A 85 13.54 -8.44 -12.00
N ALA A 86 12.95 -7.62 -11.14
CA ALA A 86 13.61 -6.46 -10.55
C ALA A 86 14.73 -6.83 -9.58
N ASP A 87 14.70 -8.01 -8.98
CA ASP A 87 15.78 -8.51 -8.14
C ASP A 87 16.98 -9.04 -8.96
N LYS A 88 16.72 -9.53 -10.16
CA LYS A 88 17.77 -10.04 -11.07
C LYS A 88 18.38 -8.98 -11.96
N TYR A 89 17.59 -8.03 -12.41
CA TYR A 89 17.96 -7.00 -13.38
C TYR A 89 17.94 -5.61 -12.74
N PRO A 90 18.57 -4.59 -13.36
CA PRO A 90 18.44 -3.21 -12.90
C PRO A 90 16.97 -2.80 -12.81
N ARG A 91 16.62 -2.04 -11.79
CA ARG A 91 15.21 -1.71 -11.51
C ARG A 91 14.60 -0.76 -12.54
N LYS A 92 15.36 0.24 -12.98
CA LYS A 92 14.83 1.25 -13.93
C LYS A 92 14.33 0.66 -15.25
N PRO A 93 15.05 -0.24 -15.95
CA PRO A 93 14.52 -0.90 -17.15
C PRO A 93 13.22 -1.68 -16.90
N ILE A 94 13.09 -2.32 -15.76
CA ILE A 94 11.85 -3.04 -15.38
C ILE A 94 10.70 -2.08 -15.18
N ILE A 95 10.93 -0.95 -14.52
CA ILE A 95 9.93 0.11 -14.35
C ILE A 95 9.50 0.66 -15.72
N ILE A 96 10.43 0.94 -16.61
CA ILE A 96 10.14 1.41 -17.97
C ILE A 96 9.29 0.39 -18.72
N ALA A 97 9.66 -0.87 -18.69
CA ALA A 97 8.90 -1.94 -19.34
C ALA A 97 7.46 -2.03 -18.80
N GLY A 98 7.29 -1.97 -17.50
CA GLY A 98 5.97 -1.99 -16.87
C GLY A 98 5.13 -0.76 -17.22
N LEU A 99 5.71 0.43 -17.25
CA LEU A 99 5.02 1.65 -17.66
C LEU A 99 4.65 1.65 -19.15
N LEU A 100 5.47 1.05 -20.01
CA LEU A 100 5.14 0.86 -21.42
C LEU A 100 3.97 -0.12 -21.59
N VAL A 101 3.93 -1.21 -20.83
CA VAL A 101 2.78 -2.14 -20.82
C VAL A 101 1.51 -1.42 -20.34
N PHE A 102 1.61 -0.60 -19.31
CA PHE A 102 0.52 0.22 -18.83
C PHE A 102 0.02 1.21 -19.89
N ALA A 103 0.93 1.90 -20.58
CA ALA A 103 0.60 2.78 -21.69
C ALA A 103 -0.06 2.04 -22.86
N LEU A 104 0.45 0.85 -23.22
CA LEU A 104 -0.14 0.00 -24.26
C LEU A 104 -1.59 -0.38 -23.91
N GLY A 105 -1.83 -0.81 -22.69
CA GLY A 105 -3.18 -1.11 -22.20
C GLY A 105 -4.12 0.09 -22.28
N GLY A 106 -3.66 1.26 -21.88
CA GLY A 106 -4.38 2.52 -21.99
C GLY A 106 -4.69 2.89 -23.44
N ALA A 107 -3.76 2.72 -24.36
CA ALA A 107 -3.95 2.98 -25.79
C ALA A 107 -4.98 2.02 -26.41
N ILE A 108 -4.94 0.74 -26.07
CA ILE A 108 -5.95 -0.23 -26.50
C ILE A 108 -7.34 0.20 -26.04
N CYS A 109 -7.49 0.61 -24.78
CA CYS A 109 -8.74 1.12 -24.24
C CYS A 109 -9.20 2.38 -24.97
N ALA A 110 -8.29 3.33 -25.22
CA ALA A 110 -8.61 4.59 -25.90
C ALA A 110 -9.11 4.40 -27.34
N LEU A 111 -8.58 3.41 -28.05
CA LEU A 111 -8.95 3.09 -29.42
C LEU A 111 -10.12 2.10 -29.51
N SER A 112 -10.58 1.53 -28.42
CA SER A 112 -11.62 0.51 -28.39
C SER A 112 -13.00 1.08 -28.61
N THR A 113 -13.81 0.32 -29.32
CA THR A 113 -15.26 0.54 -29.49
C THR A 113 -16.09 -0.60 -28.90
N ASP A 114 -15.46 -1.67 -28.48
CA ASP A 114 -16.06 -2.88 -27.94
C ASP A 114 -15.62 -3.09 -26.49
N ILE A 115 -16.55 -3.53 -25.63
CA ILE A 115 -16.25 -3.74 -24.20
C ILE A 115 -15.20 -4.83 -23.96
N TYR A 116 -15.14 -5.86 -24.81
CA TYR A 116 -14.14 -6.92 -24.69
C TYR A 116 -12.72 -6.39 -24.93
N MET A 117 -12.55 -5.46 -25.85
CA MET A 117 -11.26 -4.81 -26.08
C MET A 117 -10.86 -3.91 -24.92
N VAL A 118 -11.81 -3.22 -24.29
CA VAL A 118 -11.57 -2.44 -23.07
C VAL A 118 -11.14 -3.35 -21.92
N ILE A 119 -11.81 -4.48 -21.74
CA ILE A 119 -11.43 -5.49 -20.74
C ILE A 119 -10.01 -5.98 -20.99
N LEU A 120 -9.66 -6.33 -22.22
CA LEU A 120 -8.30 -6.73 -22.59
C LEU A 120 -7.27 -5.62 -22.32
N GLY A 121 -7.57 -4.40 -22.70
CA GLY A 121 -6.68 -3.25 -22.47
C GLY A 121 -6.49 -2.96 -20.99
N ARG A 122 -7.52 -3.06 -20.18
CA ARG A 122 -7.45 -2.92 -18.72
C ARG A 122 -6.63 -4.03 -18.08
N LEU A 123 -6.79 -5.27 -18.54
CA LEU A 123 -5.99 -6.40 -18.08
C LEU A 123 -4.48 -6.18 -18.39
N ILE A 124 -4.17 -5.75 -19.61
CA ILE A 124 -2.80 -5.43 -20.02
C ILE A 124 -2.24 -4.28 -19.18
N ALA A 125 -3.01 -3.22 -18.97
CA ALA A 125 -2.59 -2.10 -18.13
C ALA A 125 -2.25 -2.55 -16.70
N GLY A 126 -3.07 -3.40 -16.10
CA GLY A 126 -2.81 -3.99 -14.79
C GLY A 126 -1.55 -4.87 -14.74
N SER A 127 -1.24 -5.54 -15.84
CA SER A 127 -0.05 -6.41 -15.97
C SER A 127 1.27 -5.64 -15.90
N GLY A 128 1.27 -4.33 -16.14
CA GLY A 128 2.41 -3.45 -15.88
C GLY A 128 2.61 -3.15 -14.41
N ALA A 129 2.73 -4.17 -13.58
CA ALA A 129 2.72 -4.10 -12.12
C ALA A 129 4.07 -3.63 -11.54
N VAL A 130 4.34 -2.33 -11.60
CA VAL A 130 5.63 -1.74 -11.20
C VAL A 130 5.67 -1.23 -9.75
N SER A 131 4.57 -1.25 -9.03
CA SER A 131 4.47 -0.64 -7.69
C SER A 131 5.53 -1.16 -6.72
N ALA A 132 5.71 -2.47 -6.63
CA ALA A 132 6.72 -3.08 -5.77
C ALA A 132 8.14 -2.75 -6.22
N VAL A 133 8.38 -2.66 -7.53
CA VAL A 133 9.69 -2.32 -8.11
C VAL A 133 10.05 -0.86 -7.81
N VAL A 134 9.10 0.06 -7.92
CA VAL A 134 9.28 1.47 -7.56
C VAL A 134 9.63 1.62 -6.08
N MET A 135 8.92 0.93 -5.19
CA MET A 135 9.21 0.94 -3.76
C MET A 135 10.59 0.33 -3.45
N ALA A 136 10.97 -0.73 -4.15
CA ALA A 136 12.29 -1.32 -4.01
C ALA A 136 13.41 -0.37 -4.49
N LEU A 137 13.21 0.35 -5.58
CA LEU A 137 14.15 1.37 -6.03
C LEU A 137 14.28 2.50 -5.02
N LEU A 138 13.17 2.95 -4.44
CA LEU A 138 13.20 3.96 -3.37
C LEU A 138 14.04 3.49 -2.18
N ALA A 139 13.89 2.24 -1.77
CA ALA A 139 14.70 1.66 -0.70
C ALA A 139 16.19 1.61 -1.06
N ASP A 140 16.53 1.31 -2.33
CA ASP A 140 17.93 1.25 -2.79
C ASP A 140 18.64 2.62 -2.80
N VAL A 141 17.90 3.71 -3.02
CA VAL A 141 18.45 5.07 -3.16
C VAL A 141 18.28 5.95 -1.92
N THR A 142 17.66 5.44 -0.87
CA THR A 142 17.52 6.11 0.43
C THR A 142 18.35 5.39 1.49
N ARG A 143 19.01 6.19 2.35
CA ARG A 143 19.73 5.65 3.51
C ARG A 143 18.74 5.02 4.47
N GLU A 144 19.17 4.00 5.18
CA GLU A 144 18.32 3.23 6.08
C GLU A 144 17.63 4.09 7.15
N GLU A 145 18.34 5.06 7.71
CA GLU A 145 17.84 6.02 8.69
C GLU A 145 16.68 6.90 8.17
N HIS A 146 16.59 7.12 6.83
CA HIS A 146 15.56 7.91 6.18
C HIS A 146 14.49 7.07 5.47
N ARG A 147 14.67 5.77 5.43
CA ARG A 147 13.83 4.85 4.66
C ARG A 147 12.38 4.85 5.14
N THR A 148 12.16 4.84 6.45
CA THR A 148 10.81 4.88 7.04
C THR A 148 10.09 6.17 6.66
N LYS A 149 10.77 7.32 6.73
CA LYS A 149 10.20 8.60 6.33
C LYS A 149 9.89 8.66 4.83
N ALA A 150 10.78 8.13 3.99
CA ALA A 150 10.57 8.04 2.55
C ALA A 150 9.35 7.18 2.21
N MET A 151 9.22 6.01 2.83
CA MET A 151 8.08 5.11 2.64
C MET A 151 6.77 5.73 3.09
N ALA A 152 6.76 6.44 4.22
CA ALA A 152 5.59 7.17 4.71
C ALA A 152 5.17 8.30 3.75
N THR A 153 6.13 9.03 3.20
CA THR A 153 5.88 10.08 2.20
C THR A 153 5.30 9.49 0.92
N MET A 154 5.79 8.34 0.48
CA MET A 154 5.22 7.61 -0.66
C MET A 154 3.78 7.17 -0.39
N GLY A 155 3.51 6.61 0.77
CA GLY A 155 2.15 6.20 1.18
C GLY A 155 1.17 7.36 1.16
N LEU A 156 1.56 8.51 1.69
CA LEU A 156 0.76 9.73 1.64
C LEU A 156 0.53 10.20 0.18
N THR A 157 1.55 10.18 -0.64
CA THR A 157 1.47 10.55 -2.06
C THR A 157 0.50 9.64 -2.81
N ILE A 158 0.54 8.34 -2.57
CA ILE A 158 -0.38 7.36 -3.17
C ILE A 158 -1.82 7.66 -2.74
N ALA A 159 -2.08 7.86 -1.45
CA ALA A 159 -3.42 8.15 -0.93
C ALA A 159 -4.00 9.43 -1.53
N MET A 160 -3.20 10.51 -1.57
CA MET A 160 -3.60 11.78 -2.18
C MET A 160 -3.86 11.64 -3.68
N SER A 161 -3.06 10.86 -4.39
CA SER A 161 -3.22 10.64 -5.84
C SER A 161 -4.52 9.90 -6.16
N VAL A 162 -4.86 8.88 -5.40
CA VAL A 162 -6.12 8.13 -5.55
C VAL A 162 -7.32 9.04 -5.27
N MET A 163 -7.25 9.85 -4.24
CA MET A 163 -8.28 10.82 -3.88
C MET A 163 -8.51 11.84 -5.01
N VAL A 164 -7.43 12.41 -5.55
CA VAL A 164 -7.48 13.34 -6.68
C VAL A 164 -8.04 12.67 -7.93
N ALA A 165 -7.65 11.42 -8.19
CA ALA A 165 -8.13 10.64 -9.33
C ALA A 165 -9.65 10.45 -9.30
N PHE A 166 -10.21 10.09 -8.16
CA PHE A 166 -11.64 9.90 -7.99
C PHE A 166 -12.47 11.18 -8.16
N GLY A 167 -11.90 12.32 -7.81
CA GLY A 167 -12.53 13.62 -8.08
C GLY A 167 -12.31 14.11 -9.51
N LEU A 168 -11.08 14.03 -9.98
CA LEU A 168 -10.66 14.59 -11.26
C LEU A 168 -11.22 13.81 -12.47
N GLY A 169 -11.33 12.50 -12.36
CA GLY A 169 -11.87 11.66 -13.42
C GLY A 169 -13.26 12.10 -13.88
N PRO A 170 -14.24 12.18 -12.98
CA PRO A 170 -15.57 12.68 -13.31
C PRO A 170 -15.56 14.10 -13.91
N ILE A 171 -14.74 15.01 -13.37
CA ILE A 171 -14.64 16.40 -13.86
C ILE A 171 -14.09 16.43 -15.28
N LEU A 172 -13.05 15.67 -15.58
CA LEU A 172 -12.41 15.64 -16.89
C LEU A 172 -13.26 14.97 -17.97
N THR A 173 -14.18 14.08 -17.61
CA THR A 173 -15.06 13.43 -18.60
C THR A 173 -15.98 14.43 -19.30
N HIS A 174 -16.26 15.56 -18.67
CA HIS A 174 -17.04 16.64 -19.31
C HIS A 174 -16.36 17.19 -20.55
N VAL A 175 -15.01 17.18 -20.59
CA VAL A 175 -14.21 17.79 -21.68
C VAL A 175 -13.63 16.73 -22.61
N LEU A 176 -13.22 15.57 -22.06
CA LEU A 176 -12.33 14.64 -22.75
C LEU A 176 -12.98 13.34 -23.20
N ASP A 177 -14.23 13.08 -22.88
CA ASP A 177 -14.85 11.74 -23.04
C ASP A 177 -14.09 10.63 -22.29
N ILE A 178 -14.63 9.40 -22.34
CA ILE A 178 -13.97 8.23 -21.77
C ILE A 178 -12.69 7.87 -22.55
N SER A 179 -12.70 7.98 -23.86
CA SER A 179 -11.54 7.76 -24.71
C SER A 179 -10.42 8.75 -24.38
N GLY A 180 -10.76 10.02 -24.18
CA GLY A 180 -9.82 11.05 -23.77
C GLY A 180 -9.18 10.77 -22.40
N LEU A 181 -9.91 10.20 -21.44
CA LEU A 181 -9.36 9.77 -20.16
C LEU A 181 -8.34 8.65 -20.34
N PHE A 182 -8.58 7.69 -21.19
CA PHE A 182 -7.59 6.66 -21.50
C PHE A 182 -6.33 7.24 -22.15
N TRP A 183 -6.46 8.26 -23.02
CA TRP A 183 -5.29 8.97 -23.56
C TRP A 183 -4.53 9.74 -22.48
N VAL A 184 -5.20 10.32 -21.49
CA VAL A 184 -4.56 10.91 -20.30
C VAL A 184 -3.76 9.86 -19.53
N THR A 185 -4.29 8.65 -19.41
CA THR A 185 -3.56 7.50 -18.81
C THR A 185 -2.27 7.21 -19.57
N VAL A 186 -2.32 7.16 -20.90
CA VAL A 186 -1.13 6.96 -21.75
C VAL A 186 -0.13 8.09 -21.56
N ALA A 187 -0.58 9.33 -21.62
CA ALA A 187 0.28 10.51 -21.43
C ALA A 187 0.95 10.49 -20.05
N SER A 188 0.19 10.14 -19.01
CA SER A 188 0.72 10.01 -17.64
C SER A 188 1.81 8.95 -17.53
N ALA A 189 1.65 7.80 -18.21
CA ALA A 189 2.65 6.75 -18.23
C ALA A 189 3.95 7.20 -18.94
N ILE A 190 3.82 7.88 -20.07
CA ILE A 190 4.97 8.41 -20.83
C ILE A 190 5.70 9.48 -20.00
N PHE A 191 4.97 10.37 -19.36
CA PHE A 191 5.55 11.38 -18.47
C PHE A 191 6.25 10.75 -17.26
N ALA A 192 5.67 9.69 -16.69
CA ALA A 192 6.27 8.93 -15.60
C ALA A 192 7.60 8.28 -16.01
N ILE A 193 7.72 7.76 -17.23
CA ILE A 193 8.99 7.26 -17.77
C ILE A 193 10.03 8.39 -17.79
N GLY A 194 9.64 9.60 -18.19
CA GLY A 194 10.51 10.78 -18.18
C GLY A 194 11.01 11.12 -16.78
N LEU A 195 10.20 10.97 -15.75
CA LEU A 195 10.58 11.24 -14.37
C LEU A 195 11.68 10.31 -13.82
N LEU A 196 11.88 9.14 -14.42
CA LEU A 196 12.97 8.24 -14.02
C LEU A 196 14.37 8.88 -14.22
N TRP A 197 14.50 9.86 -15.12
CA TRP A 197 15.78 10.54 -15.35
C TRP A 197 16.24 11.37 -14.15
N ILE A 198 15.33 11.87 -13.31
CA ILE A 198 15.69 12.61 -12.09
C ILE A 198 15.99 11.69 -10.90
N VAL A 199 15.61 10.43 -10.98
CA VAL A 199 15.86 9.45 -9.93
C VAL A 199 17.31 8.96 -10.02
N PRO A 200 18.08 8.98 -8.91
CA PRO A 200 19.45 8.47 -8.90
C PRO A 200 19.50 6.99 -9.28
N THR A 201 20.55 6.59 -10.01
CA THR A 201 20.81 5.18 -10.29
C THR A 201 21.68 4.61 -9.17
N PRO A 202 21.20 3.60 -8.41
CA PRO A 202 21.99 3.02 -7.33
C PRO A 202 23.12 2.18 -7.89
N ASN A 203 24.30 2.23 -7.26
CA ASN A 203 25.36 1.25 -7.44
C ASN A 203 24.93 -0.04 -6.72
N ARG A 204 24.21 -0.88 -7.45
CA ARG A 204 23.67 -2.12 -6.92
C ARG A 204 24.73 -3.22 -7.04
N VAL A 205 25.36 -3.52 -5.92
CA VAL A 205 26.01 -4.82 -5.76
C VAL A 205 24.86 -5.82 -5.56
N LEU A 206 24.70 -6.76 -6.48
CA LEU A 206 23.77 -7.88 -6.32
C LEU A 206 24.13 -8.56 -4.98
N LYS A 207 23.37 -8.26 -3.93
CA LYS A 207 23.47 -9.00 -2.69
C LYS A 207 23.03 -10.42 -3.03
N HIS A 208 23.94 -11.35 -3.01
CA HIS A 208 23.62 -12.76 -2.99
C HIS A 208 22.61 -12.95 -1.86
N ASN A 209 21.41 -13.41 -2.18
CA ASN A 209 20.35 -13.61 -1.21
C ASN A 209 20.91 -14.35 -0.01
N LEU A 210 20.98 -13.65 1.13
CA LEU A 210 21.35 -14.25 2.41
C LEU A 210 20.31 -15.29 2.89
N ASN A 211 19.15 -15.32 2.23
CA ASN A 211 18.12 -16.30 2.46
C ASN A 211 18.22 -17.40 1.40
N ASN A 212 18.81 -18.52 1.78
CA ASN A 212 18.82 -19.77 1.01
C ASN A 212 17.40 -20.40 0.87
N HIS A 213 16.36 -19.70 1.31
CA HIS A 213 14.99 -20.18 1.18
C HIS A 213 14.44 -19.88 -0.21
N SER A 214 13.90 -20.91 -0.86
CA SER A 214 13.18 -20.74 -2.11
C SER A 214 11.98 -19.80 -1.89
N VAL A 215 11.59 -19.07 -2.92
CA VAL A 215 10.42 -18.19 -2.88
C VAL A 215 9.17 -18.93 -2.45
N LYS A 216 9.00 -20.17 -2.92
CA LYS A 216 7.92 -21.06 -2.51
C LYS A 216 7.90 -21.28 -0.98
N ALA A 217 9.07 -21.47 -0.37
CA ALA A 217 9.19 -21.63 1.08
C ALA A 217 8.84 -20.35 1.82
N GLN A 218 9.25 -19.16 1.34
CA GLN A 218 8.90 -17.88 1.94
C GLN A 218 7.39 -17.62 1.89
N PHE A 219 6.74 -17.92 0.77
CA PHE A 219 5.28 -17.85 0.64
C PHE A 219 4.58 -18.77 1.64
N ALA A 220 5.03 -20.02 1.72
CA ALA A 220 4.47 -21.00 2.63
C ALA A 220 4.60 -20.56 4.10
N ASP A 221 5.74 -19.97 4.48
CA ASP A 221 5.99 -19.47 5.83
C ASP A 221 5.07 -18.32 6.20
N VAL A 222 4.87 -17.36 5.29
CA VAL A 222 3.94 -16.23 5.51
C VAL A 222 2.50 -16.72 5.62
N LEU A 223 2.07 -17.63 4.76
CA LEU A 223 0.70 -18.16 4.75
C LEU A 223 0.37 -19.01 6.01
N LYS A 224 1.36 -19.44 6.76
CA LYS A 224 1.16 -20.11 8.07
C LYS A 224 0.83 -19.12 9.20
N ILE A 225 1.07 -17.83 9.02
CA ILE A 225 0.83 -16.81 10.06
C ILE A 225 -0.64 -16.37 9.96
N ALA A 226 -1.47 -16.86 10.87
CA ALA A 226 -2.91 -16.65 10.85
C ALA A 226 -3.30 -15.17 10.91
N ASP A 227 -2.62 -14.35 11.72
CA ASP A 227 -2.93 -12.94 11.85
C ASP A 227 -2.61 -12.14 10.59
N ILE A 228 -1.54 -12.50 9.88
CA ILE A 228 -1.23 -11.89 8.58
C ILE A 228 -2.29 -12.25 7.54
N ASN A 229 -2.77 -13.50 7.52
CA ASN A 229 -3.85 -13.90 6.63
C ASN A 229 -5.16 -13.17 6.93
N ARG A 230 -5.45 -12.87 8.20
CA ARG A 230 -6.58 -12.02 8.58
C ARG A 230 -6.45 -10.61 8.04
N LEU A 231 -5.24 -10.05 8.06
CA LEU A 231 -4.96 -8.75 7.45
C LEU A 231 -5.09 -8.76 5.93
N HIS A 232 -4.68 -9.85 5.27
CA HIS A 232 -4.90 -10.04 3.84
C HIS A 232 -6.40 -10.12 3.50
N LEU A 233 -7.17 -10.81 4.31
CA LEU A 233 -8.63 -10.85 4.15
C LEU A 233 -9.25 -9.47 4.34
N ALA A 234 -8.75 -8.68 5.30
CA ALA A 234 -9.23 -7.33 5.55
C ALA A 234 -8.99 -6.42 4.35
N ILE A 235 -7.79 -6.42 3.78
CA ILE A 235 -7.48 -5.58 2.61
C ILE A 235 -8.26 -6.03 1.36
N PHE A 236 -8.45 -7.33 1.20
CA PHE A 236 -9.28 -7.90 0.14
C PHE A 236 -10.73 -7.40 0.25
N ALA A 237 -11.34 -7.52 1.42
CA ALA A 237 -12.72 -7.05 1.68
C ALA A 237 -12.86 -5.54 1.53
N LEU A 238 -11.85 -4.77 1.96
CA LEU A 238 -11.80 -3.33 1.84
C LEU A 238 -11.87 -2.89 0.37
N HIS A 239 -11.01 -3.43 -0.47
CA HIS A 239 -10.95 -3.07 -1.89
C HIS A 239 -12.08 -3.69 -2.71
N LEU A 240 -12.59 -4.85 -2.31
CA LEU A 240 -13.81 -5.43 -2.88
C LEU A 240 -14.99 -4.48 -2.69
N SER A 241 -15.23 -4.02 -1.46
CA SER A 241 -16.33 -3.10 -1.17
C SER A 241 -16.17 -1.75 -1.86
N MET A 242 -14.96 -1.22 -1.91
CA MET A 242 -14.67 0.06 -2.58
C MET A 242 -14.93 0.00 -4.09
N THR A 243 -14.42 -1.01 -4.77
CA THR A 243 -14.57 -1.13 -6.22
C THR A 243 -16.02 -1.43 -6.60
N ALA A 244 -16.71 -2.28 -5.85
CA ALA A 244 -18.14 -2.50 -6.03
C ALA A 244 -18.94 -1.21 -5.79
N MET A 245 -18.61 -0.46 -4.77
CA MET A 245 -19.25 0.84 -4.46
C MET A 245 -19.11 1.81 -5.63
N PHE A 246 -17.93 2.01 -6.19
CA PHE A 246 -17.73 2.92 -7.32
C PHE A 246 -18.37 2.44 -8.63
N THR A 247 -18.70 1.17 -8.73
CA THR A 247 -19.55 0.66 -9.81
C THR A 247 -21.01 1.09 -9.64
N LEU A 248 -21.48 1.17 -8.40
CA LEU A 248 -22.88 1.50 -8.07
C LEU A 248 -23.15 3.00 -7.89
N LEU A 249 -22.21 3.73 -7.30
CA LEU A 249 -22.40 5.13 -6.90
C LEU A 249 -22.75 6.10 -8.02
N PRO A 250 -22.14 6.04 -9.21
CA PRO A 250 -22.46 7.01 -10.27
C PRO A 250 -23.94 7.02 -10.64
N HIS A 251 -24.57 5.86 -10.71
CA HIS A 251 -25.99 5.74 -10.96
C HIS A 251 -26.82 6.26 -9.81
N GLN A 252 -26.43 5.96 -8.58
CA GLN A 252 -27.19 6.40 -7.40
C GLN A 252 -27.08 7.92 -7.18
N PHE A 253 -25.93 8.51 -7.42
CA PHE A 253 -25.78 9.97 -7.36
C PHE A 253 -26.63 10.67 -8.40
N HIS A 254 -26.76 10.09 -9.59
CA HIS A 254 -27.67 10.62 -10.61
C HIS A 254 -29.13 10.51 -10.13
N ASP A 255 -29.55 9.35 -9.66
CA ASP A 255 -30.95 9.07 -9.30
C ASP A 255 -31.42 9.81 -8.03
N VAL A 256 -30.55 9.94 -7.03
CA VAL A 256 -30.89 10.57 -5.73
C VAL A 256 -30.60 12.07 -5.72
N LEU A 257 -29.43 12.48 -6.24
CA LEU A 257 -28.97 13.88 -6.19
C LEU A 257 -29.23 14.64 -7.51
N GLY A 258 -29.59 13.96 -8.59
CA GLY A 258 -29.74 14.55 -9.91
C GLY A 258 -28.43 15.07 -10.51
N LEU A 259 -27.27 14.56 -10.06
CA LEU A 259 -25.97 15.01 -10.51
C LEU A 259 -25.53 14.30 -11.78
N THR A 260 -25.00 15.06 -12.73
CA THR A 260 -24.25 14.49 -13.86
C THR A 260 -22.94 13.88 -13.36
N VAL A 261 -22.33 12.98 -14.15
CA VAL A 261 -21.04 12.35 -13.77
C VAL A 261 -19.97 13.41 -13.50
N ALA A 262 -19.88 14.46 -14.31
CA ALA A 262 -18.93 15.54 -14.09
C ALA A 262 -19.12 16.27 -12.75
N GLN A 263 -20.36 16.48 -12.32
CA GLN A 263 -20.68 17.11 -11.04
C GLN A 263 -20.37 16.20 -9.86
N GLN A 264 -20.43 14.89 -10.03
CA GLN A 264 -20.13 13.92 -8.97
C GLN A 264 -18.71 14.05 -8.41
N GLY A 265 -17.73 14.44 -9.23
CA GLY A 265 -16.37 14.67 -8.80
C GLY A 265 -16.26 15.73 -7.70
N PHE A 266 -17.09 16.76 -7.73
CA PHE A 266 -17.14 17.80 -6.70
C PHE A 266 -17.73 17.30 -5.37
N VAL A 267 -18.47 16.19 -5.39
CA VAL A 267 -18.96 15.52 -4.17
C VAL A 267 -17.93 14.52 -3.64
N TYR A 268 -17.29 13.77 -4.51
CA TYR A 268 -16.27 12.79 -4.12
C TYR A 268 -15.08 13.43 -3.39
N LEU A 269 -14.53 14.52 -3.93
CA LEU A 269 -13.34 15.17 -3.34
C LEU A 269 -13.55 15.61 -1.87
N PRO A 270 -14.61 16.36 -1.52
CA PRO A 270 -14.83 16.75 -0.13
C PRO A 270 -15.08 15.55 0.79
N LEU A 271 -15.83 14.55 0.35
CA LEU A 271 -16.12 13.36 1.15
C LEU A 271 -14.87 12.53 1.44
N LEU A 272 -14.05 12.31 0.43
CA LEU A 272 -12.77 11.60 0.57
C LEU A 272 -11.81 12.37 1.46
N LEU A 273 -11.73 13.68 1.30
CA LEU A 273 -10.89 14.55 2.11
C LEU A 273 -11.35 14.57 3.57
N LEU A 274 -12.65 14.68 3.82
CA LEU A 274 -13.23 14.63 5.16
C LEU A 274 -12.91 13.30 5.84
N GLY A 275 -13.10 12.18 5.15
CA GLY A 275 -12.78 10.85 5.64
C GLY A 275 -11.30 10.71 5.98
N PHE A 276 -10.42 11.25 5.15
CA PHE A 276 -8.98 11.27 5.39
C PHE A 276 -8.61 12.10 6.63
N ILE A 277 -9.13 13.32 6.74
CA ILE A 277 -8.85 14.22 7.88
C ILE A 277 -9.28 13.58 9.21
N ILE A 278 -10.44 12.93 9.24
CA ILE A 278 -10.93 12.26 10.46
C ILE A 278 -10.13 10.98 10.76
N ALA A 279 -9.66 10.28 9.73
CA ALA A 279 -8.85 9.07 9.89
C ALA A 279 -7.46 9.35 10.48
N VAL A 280 -6.86 10.51 10.21
CA VAL A 280 -5.51 10.86 10.69
C VAL A 280 -5.37 10.77 12.22
N PRO A 281 -6.26 11.33 13.05
CA PRO A 281 -6.20 11.13 14.50
C PRO A 281 -6.28 9.66 14.92
N LEU A 282 -7.10 8.86 14.25
CA LEU A 282 -7.23 7.43 14.51
C LEU A 282 -5.93 6.67 14.23
N ILE A 283 -5.28 7.00 13.14
CA ILE A 283 -3.97 6.44 12.77
C ILE A 283 -2.92 6.80 13.81
N ILE A 284 -2.89 8.05 14.26
CA ILE A 284 -1.98 8.53 15.30
C ILE A 284 -2.21 7.78 16.63
N ILE A 285 -3.45 7.57 17.02
CA ILE A 285 -3.80 6.79 18.23
C ILE A 285 -3.33 5.34 18.09
N ALA A 286 -3.55 4.73 16.94
CA ALA A 286 -3.11 3.36 16.66
C ALA A 286 -1.59 3.19 16.83
N GLU A 287 -0.82 4.11 16.29
CA GLU A 287 0.64 4.03 16.27
C GLU A 287 1.29 4.49 17.58
N LYS A 288 0.95 5.68 18.08
CA LYS A 288 1.59 6.29 19.24
C LYS A 288 1.09 5.77 20.57
N LYS A 289 -0.21 5.48 20.69
CA LYS A 289 -0.82 4.96 21.92
C LYS A 289 -0.91 3.45 21.97
N ARG A 290 -0.29 2.74 21.01
CA ARG A 290 -0.28 1.28 20.93
C ARG A 290 -1.68 0.66 20.96
N GLN A 291 -2.66 1.30 20.31
CA GLN A 291 -4.05 0.87 20.20
C GLN A 291 -4.43 0.38 18.82
N MET A 292 -3.49 -0.22 18.10
CA MET A 292 -3.69 -0.61 16.70
C MET A 292 -4.83 -1.61 16.52
N ARG A 293 -4.94 -2.61 17.39
CA ARG A 293 -6.04 -3.59 17.34
C ARG A 293 -7.40 -2.91 17.55
N ALA A 294 -7.52 -2.07 18.56
CA ALA A 294 -8.76 -1.36 18.86
C ALA A 294 -9.18 -0.43 17.72
N VAL A 295 -8.25 0.37 17.21
CA VAL A 295 -8.50 1.28 16.07
C VAL A 295 -8.86 0.50 14.81
N PHE A 296 -8.16 -0.58 14.53
CA PHE A 296 -8.42 -1.43 13.37
C PHE A 296 -9.83 -2.05 13.41
N LEU A 297 -10.22 -2.66 14.52
CA LEU A 297 -11.54 -3.26 14.68
C LEU A 297 -12.64 -2.19 14.67
N ALA A 298 -12.40 -1.04 15.30
CA ALA A 298 -13.32 0.09 15.26
C ALA A 298 -13.48 0.64 13.84
N SER A 299 -12.40 0.74 13.09
CA SER A 299 -12.42 1.19 11.68
C SER A 299 -13.19 0.22 10.79
N LEU A 300 -12.99 -1.09 10.99
CA LEU A 300 -13.73 -2.11 10.26
C LEU A 300 -15.21 -2.10 10.61
N ALA A 301 -15.56 -1.92 11.88
CA ALA A 301 -16.93 -1.73 12.32
C ALA A 301 -17.55 -0.45 11.74
N THR A 302 -16.78 0.63 11.64
CA THR A 302 -17.20 1.90 11.02
C THR A 302 -17.46 1.71 9.51
N LEU A 303 -16.61 0.97 8.82
CA LEU A 303 -16.83 0.61 7.42
C LEU A 303 -18.15 -0.14 7.21
N VAL A 304 -18.39 -1.15 8.04
CA VAL A 304 -19.64 -1.93 8.03
C VAL A 304 -20.83 -1.03 8.36
N ALA A 305 -20.72 -0.17 9.37
CA ALA A 305 -21.77 0.77 9.74
C ALA A 305 -22.13 1.71 8.59
N GLY A 306 -21.14 2.20 7.85
CA GLY A 306 -21.36 2.99 6.63
C GLY A 306 -22.16 2.23 5.56
N LEU A 307 -21.81 0.98 5.31
CA LEU A 307 -22.51 0.12 4.34
C LEU A 307 -23.94 -0.20 4.79
N VAL A 308 -24.15 -0.49 6.07
CA VAL A 308 -25.49 -0.72 6.62
C VAL A 308 -26.34 0.55 6.52
N PHE A 309 -25.78 1.70 6.85
CA PHE A 309 -26.47 2.98 6.73
C PHE A 309 -26.86 3.28 5.26
N LEU A 310 -26.01 2.99 4.31
CA LEU A 310 -26.34 3.08 2.89
C LEU A 310 -27.47 2.13 2.49
N ALA A 311 -27.47 0.90 3.01
CA ALA A 311 -28.56 -0.05 2.76
C ALA A 311 -29.93 0.47 3.25
N LEU A 312 -29.93 1.16 4.38
CA LEU A 312 -31.15 1.66 5.01
C LEU A 312 -31.62 3.03 4.50
N ALA A 313 -30.68 3.92 4.16
CA ALA A 313 -30.96 5.33 3.98
C ALA A 313 -30.42 5.96 2.70
N SER A 314 -29.79 5.21 1.79
CA SER A 314 -29.16 5.76 0.58
C SER A 314 -30.15 6.35 -0.45
N GLN A 315 -31.43 6.14 -0.29
CA GLN A 315 -32.47 6.75 -1.11
C GLN A 315 -32.70 8.24 -0.81
N THR A 316 -32.13 8.72 0.30
CA THR A 316 -32.15 10.15 0.67
C THR A 316 -30.77 10.76 0.45
N ILE A 317 -30.75 12.09 0.20
CA ILE A 317 -29.49 12.84 0.04
C ILE A 317 -28.64 12.74 1.28
N VAL A 318 -29.23 12.97 2.47
CA VAL A 318 -28.53 12.91 3.75
C VAL A 318 -28.02 11.50 4.02
N GLY A 319 -28.82 10.47 3.79
CA GLY A 319 -28.44 9.08 3.97
C GLY A 319 -27.28 8.66 3.08
N LEU A 320 -27.28 9.06 1.83
CA LEU A 320 -26.19 8.77 0.89
C LEU A 320 -24.90 9.46 1.31
N ILE A 321 -24.93 10.76 1.60
CA ILE A 321 -23.74 11.54 1.98
C ILE A 321 -23.17 11.07 3.33
N VAL A 322 -24.00 10.89 4.34
CA VAL A 322 -23.54 10.44 5.67
C VAL A 322 -23.00 9.01 5.61
N GLY A 323 -23.68 8.12 4.93
CA GLY A 323 -23.22 6.73 4.76
C GLY A 323 -21.86 6.64 4.09
N LEU A 324 -21.64 7.42 3.03
CA LEU A 324 -20.35 7.50 2.35
C LEU A 324 -19.27 8.13 3.23
N ALA A 325 -19.58 9.20 3.96
CA ALA A 325 -18.63 9.83 4.87
C ALA A 325 -18.16 8.85 5.95
N VAL A 326 -19.06 8.11 6.57
CA VAL A 326 -18.77 7.08 7.56
C VAL A 326 -17.93 5.95 6.95
N TYR A 327 -18.30 5.47 5.77
CA TYR A 327 -17.53 4.46 5.04
C TYR A 327 -16.08 4.91 4.81
N TYR A 328 -15.86 6.13 4.32
CA TYR A 328 -14.52 6.62 4.01
C TYR A 328 -13.65 6.88 5.23
N ILE A 329 -14.23 7.20 6.39
CA ILE A 329 -13.48 7.26 7.65
C ILE A 329 -12.86 5.88 7.95
N GLY A 330 -13.66 4.84 7.90
CA GLY A 330 -13.20 3.46 8.08
C GLY A 330 -12.20 3.03 7.00
N PHE A 331 -12.48 3.35 5.75
CA PHE A 331 -11.62 3.01 4.62
C PHE A 331 -10.23 3.60 4.74
N ASN A 332 -10.11 4.91 4.95
CA ASN A 332 -8.81 5.59 5.04
C ASN A 332 -8.00 5.11 6.26
N SER A 333 -8.66 4.87 7.38
CA SER A 333 -8.01 4.33 8.57
C SER A 333 -7.46 2.93 8.34
N LEU A 334 -8.22 2.04 7.71
CA LEU A 334 -7.78 0.68 7.38
C LEU A 334 -6.69 0.65 6.33
N GLU A 335 -6.78 1.50 5.31
CA GLU A 335 -5.77 1.60 4.25
C GLU A 335 -4.38 1.95 4.81
N ALA A 336 -4.31 2.76 5.86
CA ALA A 336 -3.07 3.10 6.53
C ALA A 336 -2.63 2.06 7.56
N THR A 337 -3.55 1.49 8.32
CA THR A 337 -3.22 0.59 9.43
C THR A 337 -2.85 -0.82 9.00
N ILE A 338 -3.45 -1.35 7.94
CA ILE A 338 -3.16 -2.73 7.48
C ILE A 338 -1.71 -2.92 7.05
N PRO A 339 -1.12 -2.10 6.16
CA PRO A 339 0.28 -2.23 5.79
C PRO A 339 1.23 -2.05 6.97
N SER A 340 0.93 -1.10 7.85
CA SER A 340 1.71 -0.85 9.07
C SER A 340 1.70 -2.08 9.99
N TRP A 341 0.55 -2.69 10.18
CA TRP A 341 0.44 -3.91 11.01
C TRP A 341 1.21 -5.09 10.41
N ILE A 342 1.08 -5.33 9.11
CA ILE A 342 1.85 -6.39 8.43
C ILE A 342 3.34 -6.16 8.62
N SER A 343 3.80 -4.93 8.46
CA SER A 343 5.20 -4.55 8.70
C SER A 343 5.68 -4.87 10.10
N LYS A 344 4.83 -4.73 11.13
CA LYS A 344 5.14 -5.05 12.52
C LYS A 344 5.11 -6.55 12.83
N ARG A 345 4.17 -7.26 12.20
CA ARG A 345 3.91 -8.68 12.52
C ARG A 345 4.77 -9.64 11.71
N ALA A 346 5.13 -9.30 10.48
CA ALA A 346 5.92 -10.16 9.62
C ALA A 346 7.37 -10.26 10.11
N PRO A 347 7.98 -11.48 10.12
CA PRO A 347 9.41 -11.63 10.32
C PRO A 347 10.21 -10.80 9.32
N VAL A 348 11.36 -10.26 9.71
CA VAL A 348 12.20 -9.42 8.84
C VAL A 348 12.53 -10.13 7.52
N ALA A 349 12.86 -11.41 7.57
CA ALA A 349 13.20 -12.21 6.40
C ALA A 349 12.04 -12.32 5.39
N ASN A 350 10.79 -12.27 5.86
CA ASN A 350 9.58 -12.50 5.07
C ASN A 350 8.72 -11.23 4.88
N LYS A 351 9.20 -10.08 5.32
CA LYS A 351 8.44 -8.82 5.30
C LYS A 351 8.04 -8.41 3.87
N ALA A 352 8.98 -8.46 2.94
CA ALA A 352 8.71 -8.15 1.54
C ALA A 352 7.68 -9.11 0.92
N THR A 353 7.80 -10.40 1.21
CA THR A 353 6.84 -11.42 0.76
C THR A 353 5.46 -11.17 1.33
N ALA A 354 5.35 -10.88 2.62
CA ALA A 354 4.07 -10.56 3.26
C ALA A 354 3.41 -9.32 2.65
N MET A 355 4.18 -8.27 2.40
CA MET A 355 3.70 -7.06 1.74
C MET A 355 3.26 -7.31 0.28
N GLY A 356 3.99 -8.17 -0.44
CA GLY A 356 3.64 -8.57 -1.80
C GLY A 356 2.32 -9.34 -1.86
N ILE A 357 2.11 -10.30 -0.96
CA ILE A 357 0.85 -11.05 -0.84
C ILE A 357 -0.30 -10.10 -0.48
N ASN A 358 -0.06 -9.15 0.42
CA ASN A 358 -1.06 -8.14 0.78
C ASN A 358 -1.49 -7.31 -0.42
N SER A 359 -0.56 -6.84 -1.22
CA SER A 359 -0.87 -6.08 -2.45
C SER A 359 -1.64 -6.93 -3.45
N SER A 360 -1.29 -8.20 -3.62
CA SER A 360 -2.04 -9.12 -4.49
C SER A 360 -3.46 -9.34 -3.98
N ALA A 361 -3.65 -9.50 -2.67
CA ALA A 361 -4.98 -9.60 -2.05
C ALA A 361 -5.81 -8.33 -2.27
N GLN A 362 -5.20 -7.16 -2.14
CA GLN A 362 -5.81 -5.86 -2.40
C GLN A 362 -6.37 -5.77 -3.83
N PHE A 363 -5.54 -6.05 -4.81
CA PHE A 363 -5.93 -5.95 -6.22
C PHE A 363 -6.88 -7.07 -6.65
N LEU A 364 -6.75 -8.25 -6.08
CA LEU A 364 -7.72 -9.33 -6.28
C LEU A 364 -9.08 -8.95 -5.70
N GLY A 365 -9.11 -8.28 -4.57
CA GLY A 365 -10.32 -7.69 -4.00
C GLY A 365 -10.98 -6.69 -4.95
N ALA A 366 -10.21 -5.80 -5.54
CA ALA A 366 -10.69 -4.86 -6.54
C ALA A 366 -11.30 -5.57 -7.77
N PHE A 367 -10.67 -6.64 -8.23
CA PHE A 367 -11.20 -7.46 -9.33
C PHE A 367 -12.55 -8.08 -8.98
N VAL A 368 -12.64 -8.77 -7.86
CA VAL A 368 -13.90 -9.40 -7.40
C VAL A 368 -14.97 -8.35 -7.15
N GLY A 369 -14.60 -7.21 -6.57
CA GLY A 369 -15.50 -6.08 -6.33
C GLY A 369 -16.09 -5.50 -7.60
N GLY A 370 -15.28 -5.35 -8.65
CA GLY A 370 -15.76 -4.89 -9.96
C GLY A 370 -16.77 -5.86 -10.57
N ALA A 371 -16.46 -7.15 -10.59
CA ALA A 371 -17.35 -8.19 -11.09
C ALA A 371 -18.67 -8.25 -10.28
N MET A 372 -18.57 -8.22 -8.95
CA MET A 372 -19.73 -8.21 -8.04
C MET A 372 -20.57 -6.95 -8.23
N GLY A 373 -19.95 -5.78 -8.33
CA GLY A 373 -20.64 -4.53 -8.59
C GLY A 373 -21.40 -4.53 -9.89
N GLY A 374 -20.82 -5.11 -10.95
CA GLY A 374 -21.50 -5.30 -12.22
C GLY A 374 -22.76 -6.17 -12.11
N ILE A 375 -22.70 -7.27 -11.38
CA ILE A 375 -23.86 -8.12 -11.10
C ILE A 375 -24.91 -7.34 -10.29
N LEU A 376 -24.49 -6.59 -9.28
CA LEU A 376 -25.37 -5.84 -8.40
C LEU A 376 -26.03 -4.64 -9.06
N LEU A 377 -25.50 -4.11 -10.17
CA LEU A 377 -26.13 -3.04 -10.95
C LEU A 377 -27.54 -3.39 -11.43
N THR A 378 -27.81 -4.66 -11.66
CA THR A 378 -29.13 -5.13 -12.12
C THR A 378 -30.13 -5.35 -10.98
N LYS A 379 -29.71 -5.14 -9.74
CA LYS A 379 -30.51 -5.37 -8.54
C LYS A 379 -30.97 -4.05 -7.91
N PRO A 380 -32.01 -4.07 -7.08
CA PRO A 380 -32.37 -2.89 -6.28
C PRO A 380 -31.18 -2.40 -5.44
N MET A 381 -31.00 -1.10 -5.36
CA MET A 381 -29.81 -0.51 -4.71
C MET A 381 -29.70 -0.88 -3.23
N TRP A 382 -30.81 -0.97 -2.52
CA TRP A 382 -30.80 -1.42 -1.11
C TRP A 382 -30.23 -2.83 -0.96
N LEU A 383 -30.55 -3.73 -1.91
CA LEU A 383 -30.01 -5.09 -1.90
C LEU A 383 -28.51 -5.09 -2.18
N SER A 384 -28.05 -4.26 -3.08
CA SER A 384 -26.63 -4.12 -3.41
C SER A 384 -25.80 -3.69 -2.18
N TRP A 385 -26.24 -2.66 -1.49
CA TRP A 385 -25.58 -2.23 -0.23
C TRP A 385 -25.66 -3.28 0.86
N THR A 386 -26.79 -3.98 0.98
CA THR A 386 -26.95 -5.08 1.95
C THR A 386 -25.99 -6.23 1.67
N VAL A 387 -25.82 -6.63 0.41
CA VAL A 387 -24.88 -7.69 0.03
C VAL A 387 -23.45 -7.29 0.38
N LEU A 388 -23.04 -6.06 0.08
CA LEU A 388 -21.71 -5.56 0.44
C LEU A 388 -21.51 -5.53 1.96
N ALA A 389 -22.51 -5.12 2.72
CA ALA A 389 -22.46 -5.13 4.17
C ALA A 389 -22.31 -6.56 4.72
N ILE A 390 -23.07 -7.52 4.20
CA ILE A 390 -23.00 -8.92 4.61
C ILE A 390 -21.61 -9.51 4.32
N VAL A 391 -21.07 -9.31 3.13
CA VAL A 391 -19.74 -9.79 2.75
C VAL A 391 -18.68 -9.23 3.71
N THR A 392 -18.75 -7.94 4.02
CA THR A 392 -17.82 -7.29 4.93
C THR A 392 -17.97 -7.79 6.37
N VAL A 393 -19.20 -8.03 6.83
CA VAL A 393 -19.45 -8.62 8.16
C VAL A 393 -18.89 -10.04 8.26
N ILE A 394 -19.06 -10.85 7.23
CA ILE A 394 -18.48 -12.21 7.20
C ILE A 394 -16.96 -12.12 7.32
N ALA A 395 -16.31 -11.24 6.55
CA ALA A 395 -14.88 -10.99 6.66
C ALA A 395 -14.48 -10.55 8.08
N LEU A 396 -15.24 -9.61 8.69
CA LEU A 396 -15.01 -9.16 10.06
C LEU A 396 -15.04 -10.32 11.06
N LEU A 397 -15.99 -11.23 10.95
CA LEU A 397 -16.08 -12.38 11.84
C LEU A 397 -14.85 -13.29 11.80
N PHE A 398 -14.25 -13.47 10.62
CA PHE A 398 -12.98 -14.19 10.48
C PHE A 398 -11.76 -13.39 10.99
N ILE A 399 -11.85 -12.09 11.03
CA ILE A 399 -10.76 -11.19 11.44
C ILE A 399 -10.75 -10.94 12.95
N LEU A 400 -11.91 -10.97 13.61
CA LEU A 400 -12.07 -10.65 15.05
C LEU A 400 -11.03 -11.32 15.97
N PRO A 401 -10.62 -12.60 15.77
CA PRO A 401 -9.63 -13.24 16.64
C PRO A 401 -8.21 -12.71 16.52
N ILE A 402 -7.96 -11.67 15.73
CA ILE A 402 -6.62 -11.11 15.54
C ILE A 402 -6.04 -10.62 16.87
N ALA A 403 -4.79 -10.98 17.15
CA ALA A 403 -4.06 -10.51 18.33
C ALA A 403 -3.41 -9.15 18.08
N ALA A 404 -3.20 -8.37 19.14
CA ALA A 404 -2.48 -7.10 19.02
C ALA A 404 -1.08 -7.30 18.42
N PRO A 405 -0.60 -6.37 17.57
CA PRO A 405 0.73 -6.50 16.96
C PRO A 405 1.82 -6.25 18.00
N PRO A 406 3.03 -6.79 17.79
CA PRO A 406 4.19 -6.38 18.58
C PRO A 406 4.57 -4.93 18.22
N TYR A 407 4.79 -4.09 19.25
CA TYR A 407 5.25 -2.70 19.08
C TYR A 407 6.75 -2.64 19.28
N LEU A 408 7.50 -2.95 18.23
CA LEU A 408 8.94 -3.11 18.27
C LEU A 408 9.67 -1.87 17.79
N THR A 409 10.77 -1.54 18.46
CA THR A 409 11.72 -0.52 18.03
C THR A 409 12.93 -1.22 17.42
N SER A 410 13.39 -0.76 16.26
CA SER A 410 14.62 -1.22 15.65
C SER A 410 15.80 -0.42 16.17
N LEU A 411 16.85 -1.11 16.61
CA LEU A 411 18.10 -0.55 17.05
C LEU A 411 19.24 -1.12 16.21
N THR A 412 20.11 -0.26 15.70
CA THR A 412 21.31 -0.67 14.97
C THR A 412 22.49 -0.68 15.93
N ILE A 413 23.18 -1.81 16.02
CA ILE A 413 24.38 -1.98 16.85
C ILE A 413 25.54 -2.44 15.99
N THR A 414 26.75 -2.08 16.39
CA THR A 414 27.98 -2.58 15.77
C THR A 414 28.29 -3.96 16.31
N LEU A 415 28.65 -4.91 15.45
CA LEU A 415 29.04 -6.25 15.88
C LEU A 415 30.35 -6.19 16.69
N PRO A 416 30.41 -6.84 17.85
CA PRO A 416 31.66 -6.94 18.62
C PRO A 416 32.72 -7.74 17.85
N THR A 417 33.95 -7.31 17.89
CA THR A 417 35.08 -8.00 17.25
C THR A 417 35.59 -9.14 18.11
N GLY A 418 35.90 -10.29 17.50
CA GLY A 418 36.52 -11.42 18.15
C GLY A 418 35.60 -12.29 19.01
N ILE A 419 34.30 -12.21 18.83
CA ILE A 419 33.30 -12.97 19.59
C ILE A 419 32.63 -14.00 18.68
N ASP A 420 32.27 -15.16 19.25
CA ASP A 420 31.37 -16.09 18.58
C ASP A 420 29.98 -15.45 18.41
N THR A 421 29.68 -15.04 17.19
CA THR A 421 28.45 -14.33 16.85
C THR A 421 27.20 -15.16 17.11
N THR A 422 27.32 -16.50 17.07
CA THR A 422 26.17 -17.40 17.30
C THR A 422 25.81 -17.44 18.79
N ALA A 423 26.81 -17.64 19.66
CA ALA A 423 26.59 -17.63 21.10
C ALA A 423 26.15 -16.25 21.60
N TRP A 424 26.75 -15.19 21.07
CA TRP A 424 26.39 -13.81 21.38
C TRP A 424 24.96 -13.46 20.99
N SER A 425 24.52 -13.86 19.80
CA SER A 425 23.13 -13.60 19.36
C SER A 425 22.12 -14.35 20.22
N GLN A 426 22.43 -15.57 20.66
CA GLN A 426 21.58 -16.32 21.57
C GLN A 426 21.48 -15.66 22.96
N GLN A 427 22.56 -15.10 23.47
CA GLN A 427 22.54 -14.36 24.72
C GLN A 427 21.68 -13.10 24.64
N ILE A 428 21.72 -12.38 23.51
CA ILE A 428 20.88 -11.21 23.28
C ILE A 428 19.43 -11.61 23.17
N LEU A 429 19.11 -12.67 22.42
CA LEU A 429 17.74 -13.16 22.27
C LEU A 429 17.14 -13.70 23.57
N ALA A 430 17.97 -14.10 24.52
CA ALA A 430 17.51 -14.53 25.84
C ALA A 430 17.07 -13.38 26.75
N ILE A 431 17.37 -12.13 26.39
CA ILE A 431 16.95 -10.95 27.15
C ILE A 431 15.48 -10.70 26.93
N ASP A 432 14.70 -10.59 28.01
CA ASP A 432 13.31 -10.24 27.95
C ASP A 432 13.14 -8.84 27.33
N GLY A 433 12.27 -8.74 26.32
CA GLY A 433 12.08 -7.52 25.54
C GLY A 433 12.84 -7.49 24.22
N VAL A 434 13.77 -8.41 23.96
CA VAL A 434 14.39 -8.59 22.64
C VAL A 434 13.60 -9.63 21.86
N ASP A 435 13.08 -9.24 20.70
CA ASP A 435 12.24 -10.11 19.86
C ASP A 435 13.03 -10.76 18.73
N GLU A 436 13.91 -10.01 18.09
CA GLU A 436 14.65 -10.47 16.93
C GLU A 436 16.02 -9.80 16.84
N ILE A 437 16.99 -10.55 16.33
CA ILE A 437 18.31 -10.04 15.94
C ILE A 437 18.63 -10.47 14.51
N VAL A 438 19.00 -9.52 13.67
CA VAL A 438 19.45 -9.77 12.31
C VAL A 438 20.88 -9.29 12.16
N MET A 439 21.80 -10.22 11.95
CA MET A 439 23.22 -9.91 11.78
C MET A 439 23.56 -9.64 10.33
N MET A 440 24.35 -8.59 10.09
CA MET A 440 24.90 -8.20 8.80
C MET A 440 26.45 -8.21 8.90
N PRO A 441 27.09 -9.38 8.85
CA PRO A 441 28.54 -9.49 9.09
C PRO A 441 29.39 -8.68 8.12
N LYS A 442 28.96 -8.54 6.87
CA LYS A 442 29.67 -7.75 5.85
C LYS A 442 29.69 -6.25 6.15
N GLU A 443 28.69 -5.75 6.86
CA GLU A 443 28.55 -4.34 7.24
C GLU A 443 29.01 -4.10 8.68
N ASN A 444 29.39 -5.16 9.36
CA ASN A 444 29.80 -5.16 10.79
C ASN A 444 28.73 -4.57 11.71
N ILE A 445 27.44 -4.81 11.40
CA ILE A 445 26.30 -4.33 12.18
C ILE A 445 25.29 -5.45 12.44
N ALA A 446 24.46 -5.24 13.44
CA ALA A 446 23.26 -6.04 13.67
C ALA A 446 22.06 -5.13 13.95
N TYR A 447 20.90 -5.58 13.53
CA TYR A 447 19.62 -4.94 13.84
C TYR A 447 18.95 -5.73 14.95
N LEU A 448 18.59 -5.01 16.01
CA LEU A 448 17.82 -5.55 17.11
C LEU A 448 16.40 -5.00 17.02
N LYS A 449 15.42 -5.89 17.15
CA LYS A 449 14.04 -5.51 17.42
C LYS A 449 13.72 -5.76 18.87
N LEU A 450 13.31 -4.71 19.57
CA LEU A 450 13.01 -4.77 21.00
C LEU A 450 11.71 -4.05 21.33
N ASP A 451 11.06 -4.60 22.35
CA ASP A 451 9.91 -3.96 22.99
C ASP A 451 10.39 -3.12 24.17
N LYS A 452 10.38 -1.80 24.00
CA LYS A 452 10.85 -0.85 25.03
C LYS A 452 10.10 -0.97 26.36
N GLU A 453 8.83 -1.38 26.33
CA GLU A 453 8.03 -1.48 27.55
C GLU A 453 8.39 -2.73 28.38
N LYS A 454 8.90 -3.78 27.74
CA LYS A 454 9.37 -4.98 28.43
C LYS A 454 10.78 -4.85 28.97
N LEU A 455 11.56 -3.88 28.47
CA LEU A 455 12.92 -3.66 28.93
C LEU A 455 12.92 -2.96 30.29
N THR A 456 13.35 -3.67 31.32
CA THR A 456 13.69 -3.11 32.62
C THR A 456 15.06 -2.43 32.60
N ASP A 457 15.37 -1.61 33.59
CA ASP A 457 16.66 -0.96 33.70
C ASP A 457 17.82 -1.98 33.76
N ASP A 458 17.60 -3.11 34.41
CA ASP A 458 18.59 -4.21 34.50
C ASP A 458 18.82 -4.86 33.12
N THR A 459 17.74 -5.12 32.37
CA THR A 459 17.85 -5.70 31.02
C THR A 459 18.48 -4.72 30.03
N ARG A 460 18.25 -3.42 30.17
CA ARG A 460 18.90 -2.37 29.38
C ARG A 460 20.41 -2.31 29.67
N GLN A 461 20.79 -2.36 30.92
CA GLN A 461 22.22 -2.41 31.31
C GLN A 461 22.87 -3.68 30.79
N HIS A 462 22.24 -4.83 30.94
CA HIS A 462 22.73 -6.08 30.42
C HIS A 462 22.93 -6.08 28.91
N LEU A 463 21.95 -5.53 28.18
CA LEU A 463 22.02 -5.36 26.73
C LEU A 463 23.15 -4.41 26.33
N SER A 464 23.31 -3.29 27.04
CA SER A 464 24.40 -2.34 26.82
C SER A 464 25.78 -2.98 27.07
N HIS A 465 25.88 -3.83 28.08
CA HIS A 465 27.09 -4.57 28.38
C HIS A 465 27.45 -5.60 27.28
N LEU A 466 26.47 -6.36 26.81
CA LEU A 466 26.66 -7.37 25.76
C LEU A 466 27.00 -6.75 24.40
N THR A 467 26.46 -5.56 24.11
CA THR A 467 26.71 -4.85 22.84
C THR A 467 27.97 -3.97 22.90
N GLY A 468 28.48 -3.69 24.09
CA GLY A 468 29.59 -2.77 24.30
C GLY A 468 29.30 -1.31 23.97
N GLN A 469 28.00 -0.95 23.87
CA GLN A 469 27.53 0.37 23.46
C GLN A 469 26.52 0.91 24.47
N THR A 470 26.57 2.20 24.73
CA THR A 470 25.51 2.88 25.49
C THR A 470 24.32 3.04 24.58
N LEU A 471 23.26 2.32 24.87
CA LEU A 471 22.04 2.32 24.07
C LEU A 471 21.10 3.43 24.54
N ALA A 472 20.82 4.37 23.66
CA ALA A 472 19.78 5.37 23.87
C ALA A 472 18.41 4.74 23.52
N ILE A 473 17.84 4.01 24.50
CA ILE A 473 16.57 3.30 24.33
C ILE A 473 15.45 4.04 25.10
#